data_e48382d90eff9b253289576c43fc2114
#
_entry.id   e48382d90eff9b253289576c43fc2114
#
_cell.length_a   1.000
_cell.length_b   1.000
_cell.length_c   1.000
_cell.angle_alpha   90.00
_cell.angle_beta   90.00
_cell.angle_gamma   90.00
#
_symmetry.space_group_name_H-M   'P 1'
#
loop_
_entity.id
_entity.type
_entity.pdbx_description
1 polymer ?
#
loop_
_entity_poly.entity_id
_entity_poly.type
_entity_poly.pdbx_seq_one_letter_code
_entity_poly.pdbx_strand_id
1 'polypeptide(L)'
;MELRIAGLDHPDAVALNDEVQSYYRRIYGDGDLTSLLSEQFEAPRGVYLVGYDGDRAVASGAWRALDPEPADDVVREGDAEIKRMYVVPDVRGKGHARAVLAELERTALAAGRRRMVLETGTEQPDAVALYASSGYTPIGTFGYHRDDPRSRCFAKNLA
;
A
#
# COMPACT_ATOMS: atom_id res chain seq x y z
N MET A 1 12.41 -9.79 -11.03
CA MET A 1 11.77 -8.45 -10.93
C MET A 1 12.72 -7.49 -10.24
N GLU A 2 12.90 -6.33 -10.79
CA GLU A 2 13.69 -5.24 -10.22
C GLU A 2 12.76 -4.16 -9.67
N LEU A 3 12.99 -3.73 -8.41
CA LEU A 3 12.23 -2.66 -7.80
C LEU A 3 12.97 -1.33 -7.98
N ARG A 4 12.24 -0.30 -8.45
CA ARG A 4 12.77 1.05 -8.62
C ARG A 4 11.86 2.06 -7.93
N ILE A 5 12.49 3.09 -7.35
CA ILE A 5 11.75 4.24 -6.82
C ILE A 5 11.23 5.05 -8.01
N ALA A 6 9.93 5.38 -7.96
CA ALA A 6 9.27 6.23 -8.93
C ALA A 6 8.47 7.31 -8.20
N GLY A 7 8.02 8.32 -8.91
CA GLY A 7 7.04 9.26 -8.35
C GLY A 7 5.61 8.77 -8.57
N LEU A 8 4.66 9.30 -7.81
CA LEU A 8 3.24 9.03 -8.02
C LEU A 8 2.81 9.40 -9.46
N ASP A 9 3.44 10.40 -10.05
CA ASP A 9 3.18 10.92 -11.38
C ASP A 9 4.02 10.25 -12.50
N HIS A 10 4.89 9.31 -12.15
CA HIS A 10 5.66 8.56 -13.14
C HIS A 10 4.70 7.77 -14.04
N PRO A 11 4.89 7.75 -15.39
CA PRO A 11 3.97 7.09 -16.31
C PRO A 11 3.66 5.64 -15.98
N ASP A 12 4.65 4.86 -15.54
CA ASP A 12 4.44 3.46 -15.16
C ASP A 12 3.65 3.34 -13.85
N ALA A 13 3.88 4.23 -12.89
CA ALA A 13 3.10 4.29 -11.67
C ALA A 13 1.65 4.67 -11.96
N VAL A 14 1.41 5.64 -12.83
CA VAL A 14 0.07 6.07 -13.26
C VAL A 14 -0.66 4.89 -13.92
N ALA A 15 -0.02 4.19 -14.84
CA ALA A 15 -0.63 3.07 -15.54
C ALA A 15 -1.04 1.94 -14.59
N LEU A 16 -0.18 1.55 -13.65
CA LEU A 16 -0.50 0.52 -12.65
C LEU A 16 -1.56 1.00 -11.67
N ASN A 17 -1.53 2.28 -11.29
CA ASN A 17 -2.57 2.86 -10.43
C ASN A 17 -3.94 2.84 -11.13
N ASP A 18 -4.00 3.15 -12.40
CA ASP A 18 -5.25 3.08 -13.18
C ASP A 18 -5.79 1.65 -13.23
N GLU A 19 -4.91 0.66 -13.38
CA GLU A 19 -5.31 -0.75 -13.34
C GLU A 19 -5.89 -1.15 -11.99
N VAL A 20 -5.23 -0.81 -10.89
CA VAL A 20 -5.71 -1.17 -9.56
C VAL A 20 -6.99 -0.44 -9.19
N GLN A 21 -7.15 0.82 -9.62
CA GLN A 21 -8.40 1.56 -9.42
C GLN A 21 -9.55 0.94 -10.21
N SER A 22 -9.29 0.47 -11.43
CA SER A 22 -10.29 -0.28 -12.21
C SER A 22 -10.68 -1.59 -11.53
N TYR A 23 -9.72 -2.29 -10.93
CA TYR A 23 -9.97 -3.49 -10.15
C TYR A 23 -10.87 -3.19 -8.94
N TYR A 24 -10.58 -2.12 -8.18
CA TYR A 24 -11.41 -1.72 -7.05
C TYR A 24 -12.83 -1.37 -7.47
N ARG A 25 -13.01 -0.68 -8.60
CA ARG A 25 -14.35 -0.39 -9.13
C ARG A 25 -15.14 -1.66 -9.43
N ARG A 26 -14.48 -2.70 -9.96
CA ARG A 26 -15.16 -3.98 -10.24
C ARG A 26 -15.61 -4.71 -9.00
N ILE A 27 -14.81 -4.72 -7.94
CA ILE A 27 -15.08 -5.52 -6.74
C ILE A 27 -15.82 -4.77 -5.65
N TYR A 28 -15.65 -3.44 -5.58
CA TYR A 28 -16.30 -2.60 -4.55
C TYR A 28 -17.32 -1.63 -5.11
N GLY A 29 -17.43 -1.47 -6.41
CA GLY A 29 -18.30 -0.49 -7.06
C GLY A 29 -17.67 0.89 -7.22
N ASP A 30 -16.59 1.18 -6.54
CA ASP A 30 -15.85 2.45 -6.63
C ASP A 30 -14.35 2.22 -6.42
N GLY A 31 -13.55 3.18 -6.88
CA GLY A 31 -12.12 3.20 -6.63
C GLY A 31 -11.78 3.60 -5.19
N ASP A 32 -10.49 3.59 -4.86
CA ASP A 32 -10.01 4.21 -3.63
C ASP A 32 -10.09 5.73 -3.78
N LEU A 33 -10.95 6.36 -3.00
CA LEU A 33 -11.23 7.79 -3.03
C LEU A 33 -10.31 8.60 -2.10
N THR A 34 -9.36 7.96 -1.44
CA THR A 34 -8.36 8.64 -0.63
C THR A 34 -7.54 9.60 -1.48
N SER A 35 -7.43 10.86 -1.04
CA SER A 35 -6.62 11.86 -1.74
C SER A 35 -5.12 11.54 -1.62
N LEU A 36 -4.42 11.48 -2.76
CA LEU A 36 -2.99 11.25 -2.82
C LEU A 36 -2.29 12.43 -3.50
N LEU A 37 -1.20 12.90 -2.90
CA LEU A 37 -0.35 13.97 -3.43
C LEU A 37 1.06 13.42 -3.69
N SER A 38 1.68 13.83 -4.79
CA SER A 38 3.02 13.36 -5.18
C SER A 38 4.07 13.54 -4.09
N GLU A 39 4.06 14.66 -3.38
CA GLU A 39 5.00 14.95 -2.30
C GLU A 39 4.90 14.01 -1.11
N GLN A 40 3.76 13.33 -0.91
CA GLN A 40 3.58 12.36 0.17
C GLN A 40 4.42 11.10 -0.06
N PHE A 41 4.84 10.85 -1.29
CA PHE A 41 5.60 9.67 -1.68
C PHE A 41 7.05 9.99 -2.04
N GLU A 42 7.56 11.12 -1.59
CA GLU A 42 8.95 11.53 -1.73
C GLU A 42 9.68 11.39 -0.40
N ALA A 43 10.94 10.91 -0.45
CA ALA A 43 11.76 10.75 0.75
C ALA A 43 11.93 12.08 1.49
N PRO A 44 11.88 12.12 2.83
CA PRO A 44 11.69 11.00 3.76
C PRO A 44 10.22 10.72 4.11
N ARG A 45 9.26 11.37 3.46
CA ARG A 45 7.83 11.28 3.79
C ARG A 45 7.17 10.03 3.26
N GLY A 46 7.75 9.42 2.25
CA GLY A 46 7.20 8.25 1.62
C GLY A 46 8.08 7.71 0.52
N VAL A 47 7.60 6.66 -0.11
CA VAL A 47 8.24 5.99 -1.25
C VAL A 47 7.15 5.46 -2.17
N TYR A 48 7.35 5.57 -3.47
CA TYR A 48 6.55 4.87 -4.45
C TYR A 48 7.47 3.93 -5.24
N LEU A 49 7.15 2.64 -5.24
CA LEU A 49 7.93 1.61 -5.92
C LEU A 49 7.19 1.08 -7.14
N VAL A 50 7.93 0.87 -8.21
CA VAL A 50 7.47 0.11 -9.38
C VAL A 50 8.44 -1.06 -9.58
N GLY A 51 7.89 -2.25 -9.77
CA GLY A 51 8.65 -3.46 -10.05
C GLY A 51 8.62 -3.76 -11.54
N TYR A 52 9.79 -4.08 -12.09
CA TYR A 52 10.00 -4.33 -13.51
C TYR A 52 10.46 -5.75 -13.77
N ASP A 53 9.87 -6.38 -14.78
CA ASP A 53 10.36 -7.60 -15.40
C ASP A 53 10.88 -7.22 -16.78
N GLY A 54 12.22 -7.06 -16.89
CA GLY A 54 12.80 -6.39 -18.05
C GLY A 54 12.33 -4.94 -18.12
N ASP A 55 11.72 -4.57 -19.24
CA ASP A 55 11.18 -3.22 -19.48
C ASP A 55 9.70 -3.07 -19.08
N ARG A 56 9.08 -4.17 -18.66
CA ARG A 56 7.65 -4.18 -18.33
C ARG A 56 7.44 -3.89 -16.85
N ALA A 57 6.63 -2.88 -16.55
CA ALA A 57 6.15 -2.62 -15.19
C ALA A 57 5.09 -3.68 -14.81
N VAL A 58 5.34 -4.44 -13.75
CA VAL A 58 4.50 -5.58 -13.36
C VAL A 58 3.95 -5.49 -11.95
N ALA A 59 4.49 -4.62 -11.12
CA ALA A 59 4.09 -4.50 -9.72
C ALA A 59 4.28 -3.09 -9.23
N SER A 60 3.54 -2.73 -8.20
CA SER A 60 3.69 -1.45 -7.51
C SER A 60 3.36 -1.57 -6.04
N GLY A 61 3.74 -0.58 -5.29
CA GLY A 61 3.40 -0.38 -3.90
C GLY A 61 4.03 0.89 -3.39
N ALA A 62 3.40 1.49 -2.40
CA ALA A 62 3.86 2.75 -1.84
C ALA A 62 3.61 2.79 -0.34
N TRP A 63 4.33 3.65 0.36
CA TRP A 63 3.95 4.06 1.71
C TRP A 63 4.09 5.56 1.83
N ARG A 64 3.28 6.14 2.71
CA ARG A 64 3.39 7.55 3.10
C ARG A 64 3.32 7.70 4.61
N ALA A 65 4.03 8.67 5.15
CA ALA A 65 3.91 9.03 6.55
C ALA A 65 2.47 9.43 6.86
N LEU A 66 1.93 8.91 7.95
CA LEU A 66 0.56 9.17 8.36
C LEU A 66 0.59 9.75 9.77
N ASP A 67 0.06 10.96 9.92
CA ASP A 67 -0.04 11.63 11.22
C ASP A 67 -1.42 11.40 11.83
N PRO A 68 -1.51 11.16 13.15
CA PRO A 68 -2.80 10.98 13.80
C PRO A 68 -3.61 12.30 13.79
N GLU A 69 -4.88 12.19 13.48
CA GLU A 69 -5.85 13.27 13.66
C GLU A 69 -6.24 13.35 15.14
N PRO A 70 -6.65 14.54 15.66
CA PRO A 70 -6.97 14.68 17.09
C PRO A 70 -8.06 13.74 17.62
N ALA A 71 -8.99 13.32 16.76
CA ALA A 71 -10.08 12.40 17.13
C ALA A 71 -9.80 10.95 16.77
N ASP A 72 -8.62 10.66 16.21
CA ASP A 72 -8.24 9.32 15.75
C ASP A 72 -7.49 8.59 16.86
N ASP A 73 -8.04 7.45 17.29
CA ASP A 73 -7.42 6.59 18.31
C ASP A 73 -6.73 5.35 17.70
N VAL A 74 -6.73 5.22 16.38
CA VAL A 74 -6.16 4.07 15.66
C VAL A 74 -4.79 4.40 15.08
N VAL A 75 -4.67 5.51 14.35
CA VAL A 75 -3.41 5.98 13.76
C VAL A 75 -2.50 6.51 14.89
N ARG A 76 -1.22 6.16 14.81
CA ARG A 76 -0.20 6.53 15.81
C ARG A 76 0.90 7.35 15.17
N GLU A 77 1.56 8.16 15.98
CA GLU A 77 2.79 8.82 15.56
C GLU A 77 3.83 7.79 15.11
N GLY A 78 4.45 8.03 13.96
CA GLY A 78 5.42 7.10 13.36
C GLY A 78 4.80 6.06 12.42
N ASP A 79 3.49 6.13 12.17
CA ASP A 79 2.85 5.25 11.20
C ASP A 79 3.24 5.58 9.76
N ALA A 80 3.37 4.54 8.97
CA ALA A 80 3.53 4.60 7.53
C ALA A 80 2.39 3.81 6.87
N GLU A 81 1.60 4.47 6.04
CA GLU A 81 0.45 3.86 5.39
C GLU A 81 0.83 3.27 4.05
N ILE A 82 0.58 1.98 3.87
CA ILE A 82 0.76 1.29 2.59
C ILE A 82 -0.39 1.66 1.66
N LYS A 83 -0.06 2.01 0.42
CA LYS A 83 -1.01 2.36 -0.64
C LYS A 83 -0.62 1.69 -1.95
N ARG A 84 -1.60 1.40 -2.76
CA ARG A 84 -1.43 0.98 -4.17
C ARG A 84 -0.58 -0.27 -4.38
N MET A 85 -0.67 -1.23 -3.45
CA MET A 85 -0.11 -2.57 -3.65
C MET A 85 -0.82 -3.27 -4.80
N TYR A 86 -0.06 -3.65 -5.82
CA TYR A 86 -0.63 -4.28 -7.00
C TYR A 86 0.40 -5.15 -7.73
N VAL A 87 -0.06 -6.26 -8.28
CA VAL A 87 0.70 -7.11 -9.20
C VAL A 87 -0.20 -7.41 -10.39
N VAL A 88 0.30 -7.22 -11.59
CA VAL A 88 -0.49 -7.52 -12.80
C VAL A 88 -0.88 -9.00 -12.83
N PRO A 89 -2.09 -9.33 -13.31
CA PRO A 89 -2.65 -10.69 -13.15
C PRO A 89 -1.80 -11.84 -13.69
N ASP A 90 -1.16 -11.67 -14.83
CA ASP A 90 -0.44 -12.76 -15.51
C ASP A 90 0.89 -13.14 -14.85
N VAL A 91 1.39 -12.35 -13.89
CA VAL A 91 2.63 -12.68 -13.16
C VAL A 91 2.41 -12.90 -11.67
N ARG A 92 1.18 -13.08 -11.25
CA ARG A 92 0.86 -13.40 -9.84
C ARG A 92 1.33 -14.80 -9.46
N GLY A 93 1.47 -15.04 -8.16
CA GLY A 93 1.92 -16.32 -7.62
C GLY A 93 3.43 -16.55 -7.68
N LYS A 94 4.22 -15.51 -7.96
CA LYS A 94 5.69 -15.57 -8.05
C LYS A 94 6.41 -14.86 -6.90
N GLY A 95 5.67 -14.39 -5.89
CA GLY A 95 6.25 -13.69 -4.74
C GLY A 95 6.51 -12.21 -4.96
N HIS A 96 6.02 -11.59 -6.03
CA HIS A 96 6.27 -10.17 -6.32
C HIS A 96 5.65 -9.25 -5.26
N ALA A 97 4.44 -9.52 -4.80
CA ALA A 97 3.80 -8.72 -3.77
C ALA A 97 4.59 -8.76 -2.46
N ARG A 98 5.11 -9.94 -2.07
CA ARG A 98 5.97 -10.07 -0.87
C ARG A 98 7.27 -9.30 -1.02
N ALA A 99 7.87 -9.30 -2.20
CA ALA A 99 9.09 -8.54 -2.46
C ALA A 99 8.84 -7.03 -2.37
N VAL A 100 7.75 -6.54 -2.94
CA VAL A 100 7.35 -5.14 -2.82
C VAL A 100 7.13 -4.77 -1.35
N LEU A 101 6.36 -5.59 -0.63
CA LEU A 101 6.04 -5.35 0.78
C LEU A 101 7.31 -5.29 1.64
N ALA A 102 8.24 -6.21 1.44
CA ALA A 102 9.51 -6.23 2.18
C ALA A 102 10.34 -4.96 1.93
N GLU A 103 10.39 -4.48 0.70
CA GLU A 103 11.11 -3.25 0.36
C GLU A 103 10.41 -2.01 0.92
N LEU A 104 9.08 -1.98 0.94
CA LEU A 104 8.34 -0.89 1.61
C LEU A 104 8.68 -0.85 3.10
N GLU A 105 8.69 -2.00 3.76
CA GLU A 105 9.02 -2.09 5.20
C GLU A 105 10.47 -1.64 5.46
N ARG A 106 11.41 -2.08 4.63
CA ARG A 106 12.81 -1.70 4.75
C ARG A 106 12.99 -0.19 4.61
N THR A 107 12.39 0.42 3.59
CA THR A 107 12.52 1.86 3.34
C THR A 107 11.80 2.69 4.40
N ALA A 108 10.67 2.24 4.90
CA ALA A 108 9.94 2.92 5.99
C ALA A 108 10.76 2.91 7.28
N LEU A 109 11.34 1.77 7.64
CA LEU A 109 12.21 1.67 8.81
C LEU A 109 13.44 2.59 8.67
N ALA A 110 14.07 2.59 7.49
CA ALA A 110 15.21 3.46 7.21
C ALA A 110 14.86 4.95 7.31
N ALA A 111 13.61 5.32 7.01
CA ALA A 111 13.11 6.69 7.14
C ALA A 111 12.67 7.03 8.59
N GLY A 112 12.85 6.13 9.54
CA GLY A 112 12.49 6.35 10.95
C GLY A 112 11.04 6.06 11.30
N ARG A 113 10.27 5.43 10.40
CA ARG A 113 8.90 5.03 10.72
C ARG A 113 8.90 3.84 11.68
N ARG A 114 7.83 3.70 12.45
CA ARG A 114 7.75 2.74 13.56
C ARG A 114 6.78 1.60 13.30
N ARG A 115 5.76 1.85 12.49
CA ARG A 115 4.69 0.89 12.25
C ARG A 115 4.16 1.06 10.82
N MET A 116 3.97 -0.05 10.12
CA MET A 116 3.21 -0.07 8.87
C MET A 116 1.74 -0.25 9.19
N VAL A 117 0.89 0.53 8.56
CA VAL A 117 -0.57 0.37 8.61
C VAL A 117 -1.13 0.30 7.21
N LEU A 118 -2.25 -0.35 7.05
CA LEU A 118 -2.91 -0.46 5.75
C LEU A 118 -4.40 -0.69 5.92
N GLU A 119 -5.14 -0.35 4.88
CA GLU A 119 -6.52 -0.72 4.69
C GLU A 119 -6.64 -1.61 3.46
N THR A 120 -7.40 -2.68 3.59
CA THR A 120 -7.84 -3.55 2.51
C THR A 120 -9.32 -3.85 2.72
N GLY A 121 -9.86 -4.82 2.04
CA GLY A 121 -11.27 -5.14 2.15
C GLY A 121 -11.56 -6.64 2.03
N THR A 122 -12.75 -7.01 2.49
CA THR A 122 -13.22 -8.41 2.48
C THR A 122 -13.29 -9.01 1.08
N GLU A 123 -13.39 -8.17 0.03
CA GLU A 123 -13.42 -8.63 -1.37
C GLU A 123 -12.02 -8.92 -1.94
N GLN A 124 -10.97 -8.81 -1.11
CA GLN A 124 -9.58 -9.05 -1.47
C GLN A 124 -8.97 -10.13 -0.56
N PRO A 125 -9.45 -11.39 -0.62
CA PRO A 125 -8.96 -12.44 0.29
C PRO A 125 -7.45 -12.74 0.11
N ASP A 126 -6.92 -12.58 -1.09
CA ASP A 126 -5.49 -12.79 -1.36
C ASP A 126 -4.63 -11.71 -0.69
N ALA A 127 -5.09 -10.45 -0.68
CA ALA A 127 -4.42 -9.38 0.03
C ALA A 127 -4.43 -9.61 1.54
N VAL A 128 -5.58 -9.97 2.10
CA VAL A 128 -5.72 -10.29 3.53
C VAL A 128 -4.76 -11.43 3.90
N ALA A 129 -4.70 -12.49 3.09
CA ALA A 129 -3.80 -13.62 3.32
C ALA A 129 -2.32 -13.20 3.26
N LEU A 130 -1.96 -12.36 2.30
CA LEU A 130 -0.59 -11.82 2.18
C LEU A 130 -0.18 -11.10 3.48
N TYR A 131 -0.99 -10.16 3.93
CA TYR A 131 -0.66 -9.37 5.12
C TYR A 131 -0.62 -10.23 6.38
N ALA A 132 -1.61 -11.09 6.59
CA ALA A 132 -1.63 -12.01 7.72
C ALA A 132 -0.38 -12.89 7.78
N SER A 133 0.03 -13.45 6.64
CA SER A 133 1.24 -14.29 6.55
C SER A 133 2.55 -13.51 6.62
N SER A 134 2.49 -12.19 6.51
CA SER A 134 3.66 -11.30 6.57
C SER A 134 3.84 -10.63 7.94
N GLY A 135 3.08 -11.06 8.95
CA GLY A 135 3.22 -10.58 10.32
C GLY A 135 2.32 -9.39 10.67
N TYR A 136 1.35 -9.07 9.83
CA TYR A 136 0.37 -8.01 10.10
C TYR A 136 -0.76 -8.56 10.97
N THR A 137 -1.24 -7.73 11.90
CA THR A 137 -2.36 -8.05 12.78
C THR A 137 -3.50 -7.06 12.58
N PRO A 138 -4.76 -7.50 12.77
CA PRO A 138 -5.91 -6.60 12.64
C PRO A 138 -5.86 -5.46 13.65
N ILE A 139 -6.27 -4.27 13.20
CA ILE A 139 -6.48 -3.08 14.03
C ILE A 139 -7.85 -2.48 13.74
N GLY A 140 -8.25 -1.47 14.49
CA GLY A 140 -9.46 -0.70 14.20
C GLY A 140 -9.38 -0.03 12.82
N THR A 141 -10.53 0.30 12.24
CA THR A 141 -10.58 0.95 10.93
C THR A 141 -10.18 2.41 11.02
N PHE A 142 -9.48 2.89 10.00
CA PHE A 142 -9.06 4.28 9.87
C PHE A 142 -9.19 4.73 8.41
N GLY A 143 -9.03 6.02 8.17
CA GLY A 143 -8.98 6.59 6.82
C GLY A 143 -10.33 6.86 6.20
N TYR A 144 -10.32 7.18 4.90
CA TYR A 144 -11.50 7.60 4.15
C TYR A 144 -12.62 6.55 4.19
N HIS A 145 -12.26 5.26 4.06
CA HIS A 145 -13.22 4.14 3.97
C HIS A 145 -13.53 3.48 5.32
N ARG A 146 -13.19 4.12 6.45
CA ARG A 146 -13.32 3.54 7.79
C ARG A 146 -14.74 3.07 8.17
N ASP A 147 -15.74 3.67 7.58
CA ASP A 147 -17.17 3.34 7.86
C ASP A 147 -17.74 2.28 6.91
N ASP A 148 -16.98 1.86 5.89
CA ASP A 148 -17.41 0.77 5.01
C ASP A 148 -17.28 -0.56 5.77
N PRO A 149 -18.39 -1.35 5.87
CA PRO A 149 -18.35 -2.63 6.58
C PRO A 149 -17.42 -3.67 5.97
N ARG A 150 -16.98 -3.46 4.73
CA ARG A 150 -15.99 -4.32 4.06
C ARG A 150 -14.55 -3.94 4.39
N SER A 151 -14.32 -2.77 5.02
CA SER A 151 -12.97 -2.29 5.37
C SER A 151 -12.33 -3.21 6.40
N ARG A 152 -11.05 -3.55 6.17
CA ARG A 152 -10.20 -4.30 7.09
C ARG A 152 -8.84 -3.63 7.16
N CYS A 153 -8.45 -3.27 8.37
CA CYS A 153 -7.18 -2.59 8.60
C CYS A 153 -6.22 -3.48 9.38
N PHE A 154 -4.95 -3.34 9.07
CA PHE A 154 -3.88 -4.14 9.65
C PHE A 154 -2.69 -3.27 9.99
N ALA A 155 -1.88 -3.73 10.92
CA ALA A 155 -0.63 -3.07 11.30
C ALA A 155 0.46 -4.10 11.58
N LYS A 156 1.71 -3.65 11.37
CA LYS A 156 2.92 -4.38 11.74
C LYS A 156 3.94 -3.42 12.31
N ASN A 157 4.45 -3.72 13.50
CA ASN A 157 5.55 -2.94 14.07
C ASN A 157 6.83 -3.20 13.28
N LEU A 158 7.56 -2.11 13.00
CA LEU A 158 8.88 -2.16 12.39
C LEU A 158 9.91 -2.26 13.51
N ALA A 159 10.80 -3.20 13.38
CA ALA A 159 11.79 -3.46 14.44
C ALA A 159 12.94 -2.46 14.42
#